data_619e2dd8353be83e16792d287f9ba86c
#
_entry.id   619e2dd8353be83e16792d287f9ba86c
#
_cell.length_a   1.000
_cell.length_b   1.000
_cell.length_c   1.000
_cell.angle_alpha   90.00
_cell.angle_beta   90.00
_cell.angle_gamma   90.00
#
_symmetry.space_group_name_H-M   'P 1'
#
loop_
_entity.id
_entity.type
_entity.pdbx_description
1 polymer ?
#
loop_
_entity_poly.entity_id
_entity_poly.type
_entity_poly.pdbx_seq_one_letter_code
_entity_poly.pdbx_strand_id
1 'polypeptide(L)' 'MRKQIKQYDLPIDALVAIIKRMIIFENLYHLESEEFFDIFNNGILEDSIDFTEWSNDYQHFLAIRSEIERLLRNVA' A
#
# COMPACT_ATOMS: atom_id res chain seq x y z
N MET A 1 -11.28 7.96 -22.94
CA MET A 1 -10.36 6.94 -22.54
C MET A 1 -11.02 5.83 -21.77
N ARG A 2 -10.60 4.65 -22.05
CA ARG A 2 -11.22 3.50 -21.42
C ARG A 2 -10.58 3.18 -20.10
N LYS A 3 -11.40 2.89 -19.12
CA LYS A 3 -10.92 2.43 -17.86
C LYS A 3 -10.60 0.95 -17.93
N GLN A 4 -9.50 0.58 -17.36
CA GLN A 4 -9.12 -0.82 -17.33
C GLN A 4 -9.13 -1.33 -15.91
N ILE A 5 -9.68 -2.50 -15.76
CA ILE A 5 -9.60 -3.22 -14.51
C ILE A 5 -8.47 -4.20 -14.65
N LYS A 6 -7.47 -4.01 -13.80
CA LYS A 6 -6.31 -4.87 -13.87
C LYS A 6 -6.40 -5.96 -12.86
N GLN A 7 -6.09 -7.14 -13.31
CA GLN A 7 -5.85 -8.26 -12.41
C GLN A 7 -4.37 -8.54 -12.41
N TYR A 8 -3.81 -8.70 -11.23
CA TYR A 8 -2.40 -8.95 -11.11
C TYR A 8 -2.21 -10.43 -10.81
N ASP A 9 -1.64 -11.15 -11.78
CA ASP A 9 -1.42 -12.58 -11.62
C ASP A 9 -0.29 -12.87 -10.64
N LEU A 10 0.67 -11.94 -10.54
CA LEU A 10 1.82 -12.14 -9.67
C LEU A 10 1.77 -11.14 -8.52
N PRO A 11 2.07 -11.60 -7.31
CA PRO A 11 2.09 -10.68 -6.16
C PRO A 11 3.02 -9.50 -6.34
N ILE A 12 4.13 -9.69 -7.07
CA ILE A 12 5.08 -8.59 -7.26
C ILE A 12 4.47 -7.46 -8.09
N ASP A 13 3.63 -7.79 -9.06
CA ASP A 13 2.99 -6.76 -9.87
C ASP A 13 2.00 -5.96 -9.05
N ALA A 14 1.24 -6.63 -8.20
CA ALA A 14 0.32 -5.95 -7.29
C ALA A 14 1.09 -5.06 -6.33
N LEU A 15 2.22 -5.55 -5.83
CA LEU A 15 3.04 -4.78 -4.91
C LEU A 15 3.55 -3.51 -5.56
N VAL A 16 4.04 -3.60 -6.80
CA VAL A 16 4.53 -2.42 -7.51
C VAL A 16 3.42 -1.39 -7.68
N ALA A 17 2.21 -1.83 -8.05
CA ALA A 17 1.09 -0.92 -8.24
C ALA A 17 0.73 -0.21 -6.94
N ILE A 18 0.73 -0.94 -5.83
CA ILE A 18 0.40 -0.36 -4.54
C ILE A 18 1.47 0.64 -4.11
N ILE A 19 2.74 0.30 -4.32
CA ILE A 19 3.83 1.21 -3.97
C ILE A 19 3.70 2.52 -4.74
N LYS A 20 3.37 2.45 -6.02
CA LYS A 20 3.21 3.67 -6.80
C LYS A 20 2.12 4.58 -6.23
N ARG A 21 1.01 4.00 -5.78
CA ARG A 21 -0.05 4.79 -5.16
C ARG A 21 0.39 5.38 -3.82
N MET A 22 1.11 4.59 -3.02
CA MET A 22 1.58 5.08 -1.74
C MET A 22 2.56 6.23 -1.91
N ILE A 23 3.42 6.17 -2.92
CA ILE A 23 4.36 7.24 -3.18
C ILE A 23 3.65 8.55 -3.50
N ILE A 24 2.53 8.49 -4.23
CA ILE A 24 1.75 9.69 -4.50
C ILE A 24 1.29 10.33 -3.20
N PHE A 25 0.74 9.53 -2.28
CA PHE A 25 0.32 10.06 -0.99
C PHE A 25 1.49 10.57 -0.16
N GLU A 26 2.61 9.84 -0.17
CA GLU A 26 3.78 10.26 0.58
C GLU A 26 4.29 11.62 0.12
N ASN A 27 4.29 11.84 -1.18
CA ASN A 27 4.72 13.13 -1.72
C ASN A 27 3.70 14.23 -1.45
N LEU A 28 2.41 13.89 -1.50
CA LEU A 28 1.36 14.87 -1.31
C LEU A 28 1.32 15.37 0.15
N TYR A 29 1.51 14.47 1.10
CA TYR A 29 1.37 14.79 2.51
C TYR A 29 2.70 14.89 3.25
N HIS A 30 3.81 14.65 2.57
CA HIS A 30 5.16 14.75 3.16
C HIS A 30 5.34 13.86 4.36
N LEU A 31 4.84 12.63 4.26
CA LEU A 31 4.97 11.61 5.28
C LEU A 31 5.28 10.28 4.62
N GLU A 32 6.09 9.47 5.27
CA GLU A 32 6.25 8.09 4.84
C GLU A 32 5.04 7.29 5.27
N SER A 33 4.73 6.24 4.52
CA SER A 33 3.53 5.46 4.79
C SER A 33 3.53 4.83 6.17
N GLU A 34 4.70 4.40 6.66
CA GLU A 34 4.80 3.83 8.01
C GLU A 34 4.42 4.85 9.06
N GLU A 35 4.91 6.07 8.91
CA GLU A 35 4.61 7.15 9.86
C GLU A 35 3.14 7.50 9.79
N PHE A 36 2.62 7.64 8.57
CA PHE A 36 1.22 7.95 8.37
C PHE A 36 0.33 6.89 9.05
N PHE A 37 0.64 5.62 8.80
CA PHE A 37 -0.20 4.54 9.30
C PHE A 37 -0.24 4.52 10.82
N ASP A 38 0.90 4.78 11.45
CA ASP A 38 0.97 4.84 12.89
C ASP A 38 0.12 5.98 13.45
N ILE A 39 0.23 7.16 12.85
CA ILE A 39 -0.54 8.33 13.28
C ILE A 39 -2.03 8.09 13.05
N PHE A 40 -2.39 7.54 11.90
CA PHE A 40 -3.77 7.30 11.54
C PHE A 40 -4.43 6.30 12.50
N ASN A 41 -3.72 5.23 12.84
CA ASN A 41 -4.24 4.22 13.75
C ASN A 41 -4.40 4.70 15.16
N ASN A 42 -3.65 5.73 15.54
CA ASN A 42 -3.78 6.33 16.87
C ASN A 42 -4.88 7.37 16.94
N GLY A 43 -5.62 7.56 15.85
CA GLY A 43 -6.76 8.45 15.85
C GLY A 43 -6.41 9.93 15.86
N ILE A 44 -5.18 10.27 15.52
CA ILE A 44 -4.72 11.67 15.55
C ILE A 44 -5.19 12.43 14.33
N LEU A 45 -5.32 11.75 13.19
CA LEU A 45 -5.72 12.39 11.94
C LEU A 45 -7.21 12.25 11.74
N GLU A 46 -7.80 13.28 11.10
CA GLU A 46 -9.20 13.22 10.72
C GLU A 46 -9.39 12.19 9.60
N ASP A 47 -10.57 11.60 9.55
CA ASP A 47 -10.92 10.69 8.47
C ASP A 47 -11.04 11.47 7.17
N SER A 48 -10.47 10.90 6.11
CA SER A 48 -10.62 11.45 4.78
C SER A 48 -10.57 10.30 3.79
N ILE A 49 -11.03 10.55 2.57
CA ILE A 49 -10.96 9.54 1.53
C ILE A 49 -9.52 9.15 1.26
N ASP A 50 -8.64 10.15 1.16
CA ASP A 50 -7.22 9.89 0.91
C ASP A 50 -6.60 9.04 2.00
N PHE A 51 -6.88 9.37 3.26
CA PHE A 51 -6.28 8.65 4.37
C PHE A 51 -6.82 7.23 4.47
N THR A 52 -8.10 7.04 4.17
CA THR A 52 -8.67 5.70 4.16
C THR A 52 -8.05 4.86 3.05
N GLU A 53 -7.91 5.43 1.86
CA GLU A 53 -7.29 4.71 0.74
C GLU A 53 -5.83 4.42 1.00
N TRP A 54 -5.11 5.38 1.55
CA TRP A 54 -3.69 5.20 1.87
C TRP A 54 -3.51 4.10 2.92
N SER A 55 -4.35 4.10 3.93
CA SER A 55 -4.31 3.06 4.96
C SER A 55 -4.57 1.69 4.36
N ASN A 56 -5.57 1.58 3.47
CA ASN A 56 -5.86 0.32 2.81
C ASN A 56 -4.69 -0.13 1.93
N ASP A 57 -4.08 0.78 1.20
CA ASP A 57 -2.93 0.46 0.38
C ASP A 57 -1.76 -0.05 1.23
N TYR A 58 -1.53 0.60 2.35
CA TYR A 58 -0.42 0.18 3.21
C TYR A 58 -0.66 -1.21 3.81
N GLN A 59 -1.90 -1.50 4.20
CA GLN A 59 -2.23 -2.83 4.71
C GLN A 59 -2.05 -3.90 3.63
N HIS A 60 -2.47 -3.60 2.41
CA HIS A 60 -2.24 -4.51 1.29
C HIS A 60 -0.76 -4.68 1.00
N PHE A 61 0.00 -3.60 1.09
CA PHE A 61 1.45 -3.65 0.91
C PHE A 61 2.08 -4.63 1.90
N LEU A 62 1.71 -4.52 3.17
CA LEU A 62 2.26 -5.39 4.19
C LEU A 62 1.90 -6.86 3.94
N ALA A 63 0.65 -7.11 3.54
CA ALA A 63 0.19 -8.47 3.29
C ALA A 63 0.91 -9.09 2.09
N ILE A 64 1.05 -8.34 1.01
CA ILE A 64 1.71 -8.85 -0.20
C ILE A 64 3.19 -9.03 0.05
N ARG A 65 3.83 -8.11 0.75
CA ARG A 65 5.24 -8.23 1.08
C ARG A 65 5.49 -9.49 1.89
N SER A 66 4.62 -9.75 2.87
CA SER A 66 4.73 -10.94 3.70
C SER A 66 4.58 -12.21 2.86
N GLU A 67 3.65 -12.18 1.89
CA GLU A 67 3.45 -13.33 1.02
C GLU A 67 4.70 -13.58 0.16
N ILE A 68 5.27 -12.53 -0.38
CA ILE A 68 6.46 -12.67 -1.21
C ILE A 68 7.63 -13.20 -0.38
N GLU A 69 7.80 -12.69 0.82
CA GLU A 69 8.85 -13.16 1.72
C GLU A 69 8.68 -14.64 2.02
N ARG A 70 7.44 -15.07 2.24
CA ARG A 70 7.16 -16.46 2.50
C ARG A 70 7.53 -17.34 1.30
N LEU A 71 7.17 -16.90 0.10
CA LEU A 71 7.51 -17.64 -1.11
C LEU A 71 9.01 -17.74 -1.31
N LEU A 72 9.73 -16.66 -1.03
CA LEU A 72 11.19 -16.69 -1.17
C LEU A 72 11.83 -17.64 -0.19
N ARG A 73 11.32 -17.71 1.03
CA ARG A 73 11.87 -18.64 2.02
C ARG A 73 11.64 -20.09 1.61
N ASN A 74 10.53 -20.37 0.92
CA ASN A 74 10.22 -21.73 0.51
C ASN A 74 11.08 -22.20 -0.66
N VAL A 75 11.72 -21.27 -1.36
CA VAL A 75 12.56 -21.60 -2.51
C VAL A 75 14.00 -21.88 -2.09
N ALA A 76 14.39 -21.42 -0.94
CA ALA A 76 15.79 -21.52 -0.49
C ALA A 76 16.24 -22.96 -0.22
#